data_a319d882110ee21d4ef123e7081b417a
#
_entry.id   a319d882110ee21d4ef123e7081b417a
#
_cell.length_a   1.000
_cell.length_b   1.000
_cell.length_c   1.000
_cell.angle_alpha   90.00
_cell.angle_beta   90.00
_cell.angle_gamma   90.00
#
_symmetry.space_group_name_H-M   'P 1'
#
loop_
_entity.id
_entity.type
_entity.pdbx_description
1 polymer ?
#
loop_
_entity_poly.entity_id
_entity_poly.type
_entity_poly.pdbx_seq_one_letter_code
_entity_poly.pdbx_strand_id
1 'polypeptide(L)'
;MSKKPILGILLGDAAGVGPEIVAKVAAANFFDEYCRPVIMGDLRVFERGCKVSGVEVKTQVISDVSEATWEDGIPFLDQKDLDPEEVPFGQLSIQSGRACLNLLKLGIELFQAGKIDGFSFAPLNKAGMIQAGCQFESEHHYMAHLLNHTAPFGEINVVDNMWTTRTTSHIPIAKVSESLSVEKIMRAITL
;
A
#
# COMPACT_ATOMS: atom_id res chain seq x y z
N MET A 1 -10.64 -22.01 14.71
CA MET A 1 -9.81 -20.83 14.45
C MET A 1 -10.36 -20.14 13.22
N SER A 2 -10.65 -18.83 13.26
CA SER A 2 -11.04 -18.10 12.06
C SER A 2 -9.90 -18.14 11.02
N LYS A 3 -10.24 -18.31 9.76
CA LYS A 3 -9.28 -18.29 8.66
C LYS A 3 -8.62 -16.89 8.65
N LYS A 4 -7.29 -16.82 8.70
CA LYS A 4 -6.57 -15.54 8.62
C LYS A 4 -6.87 -14.85 7.28
N PRO A 5 -7.05 -13.52 7.26
CA PRO A 5 -7.30 -12.79 6.01
C PRO A 5 -6.11 -12.88 5.06
N ILE A 6 -6.39 -12.89 3.77
CA ILE A 6 -5.38 -12.76 2.72
C ILE A 6 -5.16 -11.27 2.48
N LEU A 7 -3.96 -10.77 2.74
CA LEU A 7 -3.62 -9.36 2.53
C LEU A 7 -2.57 -9.18 1.43
N GLY A 8 -2.86 -8.29 0.50
CA GLY A 8 -1.88 -7.80 -0.46
C GLY A 8 -0.88 -6.86 0.24
N ILE A 9 0.42 -7.08 0.02
CA ILE A 9 1.49 -6.23 0.55
C ILE A 9 2.21 -5.59 -0.64
N LEU A 10 1.91 -4.33 -0.89
CA LEU A 10 2.45 -3.62 -2.04
C LEU A 10 3.82 -3.01 -1.69
N LEU A 11 4.81 -3.17 -2.56
CA LEU A 11 6.19 -2.75 -2.32
C LEU A 11 6.37 -1.23 -2.18
N GLY A 12 5.42 -0.42 -2.70
CA GLY A 12 5.52 1.03 -2.67
C GLY A 12 6.56 1.60 -3.65
N ASP A 13 7.17 2.73 -3.29
CA ASP A 13 8.17 3.41 -4.12
C ASP A 13 9.46 2.59 -4.20
N ALA A 14 9.82 2.13 -5.40
CA ALA A 14 11.04 1.36 -5.63
C ALA A 14 12.33 2.17 -5.41
N ALA A 15 12.29 3.51 -5.53
CA ALA A 15 13.40 4.39 -5.21
C ALA A 15 13.53 4.69 -3.71
N GLY A 16 12.51 4.33 -2.92
CA GLY A 16 12.41 4.60 -1.48
C GLY A 16 12.76 3.39 -0.61
N VAL A 17 12.35 3.49 0.65
CA VAL A 17 12.62 2.47 1.69
C VAL A 17 11.57 1.34 1.72
N GLY A 18 10.53 1.42 0.90
CA GLY A 18 9.41 0.47 0.88
C GLY A 18 9.85 -0.99 0.72
N PRO A 19 10.61 -1.33 -0.33
CA PRO A 19 11.03 -2.72 -0.58
C PRO A 19 11.85 -3.34 0.55
N GLU A 20 12.74 -2.57 1.20
CA GLU A 20 13.52 -3.05 2.34
C GLU A 20 12.69 -3.21 3.61
N ILE A 21 11.70 -2.36 3.85
CA ILE A 21 10.76 -2.51 4.97
C ILE A 21 9.97 -3.82 4.80
N VAL A 22 9.40 -4.05 3.62
CA VAL A 22 8.66 -5.27 3.32
C VAL A 22 9.54 -6.51 3.47
N ALA A 23 10.79 -6.45 2.98
CA ALA A 23 11.76 -7.54 3.12
C ALA A 23 12.07 -7.87 4.60
N LYS A 24 12.32 -6.86 5.43
CA LYS A 24 12.57 -7.05 6.87
C LYS A 24 11.37 -7.63 7.61
N VAL A 25 10.16 -7.13 7.33
CA VAL A 25 8.92 -7.64 7.94
C VAL A 25 8.67 -9.08 7.54
N ALA A 26 8.90 -9.41 6.25
CA ALA A 26 8.77 -10.77 5.72
C ALA A 26 9.78 -11.73 6.35
N ALA A 27 11.06 -11.34 6.43
CA ALA A 27 12.12 -12.16 7.03
C ALA A 27 11.90 -12.40 8.52
N ALA A 28 11.26 -11.46 9.22
CA ALA A 28 10.89 -11.61 10.63
C ALA A 28 9.64 -12.49 10.86
N ASN A 29 9.01 -13.01 9.82
CA ASN A 29 7.74 -13.76 9.86
C ASN A 29 6.60 -13.00 10.57
N PHE A 30 6.67 -11.66 10.58
CA PHE A 30 5.72 -10.83 11.30
C PHE A 30 4.29 -10.95 10.76
N PHE A 31 4.13 -11.22 9.46
CA PHE A 31 2.82 -11.42 8.84
C PHE A 31 2.09 -12.65 9.38
N ASP A 32 2.82 -13.69 9.79
CA ASP A 32 2.24 -14.98 10.19
C ASP A 32 1.30 -14.87 11.38
N GLU A 33 1.47 -13.85 12.22
CA GLU A 33 0.57 -13.62 13.34
C GLU A 33 -0.80 -13.10 12.89
N TYR A 34 -0.84 -12.24 11.86
CA TYR A 34 -2.00 -11.43 11.53
C TYR A 34 -2.72 -11.87 10.25
N CYS A 35 -1.99 -12.31 9.23
CA CYS A 35 -2.57 -12.53 7.91
C CYS A 35 -1.87 -13.66 7.14
N ARG A 36 -2.39 -13.92 5.95
CA ARG A 36 -1.76 -14.64 4.85
C ARG A 36 -1.28 -13.60 3.83
N PRO A 37 -0.01 -13.24 3.81
CA PRO A 37 0.49 -12.18 2.93
C PRO A 37 0.61 -12.67 1.49
N VAL A 38 0.35 -11.77 0.54
CA VAL A 38 0.74 -11.88 -0.86
C VAL A 38 1.52 -10.62 -1.20
N ILE A 39 2.82 -10.73 -1.38
CA ILE A 39 3.65 -9.57 -1.76
C ILE A 39 3.41 -9.27 -3.24
N MET A 40 3.28 -7.99 -3.59
CA MET A 40 2.96 -7.53 -4.94
C MET A 40 3.93 -6.45 -5.37
N GLY A 41 4.50 -6.60 -6.57
CA GLY A 41 5.43 -5.66 -7.16
C GLY A 41 6.33 -6.32 -8.19
N ASP A 42 7.42 -5.68 -8.54
CA ASP A 42 8.47 -6.30 -9.34
C ASP A 42 9.41 -7.12 -8.44
N LEU A 43 9.59 -8.38 -8.75
CA LEU A 43 10.42 -9.29 -7.94
C LEU A 43 11.85 -8.79 -7.80
N ARG A 44 12.44 -8.23 -8.86
CA ARG A 44 13.79 -7.69 -8.85
C ARG A 44 13.95 -6.52 -7.88
N VAL A 45 12.89 -5.68 -7.75
CA VAL A 45 12.83 -4.59 -6.75
C VAL A 45 12.80 -5.16 -5.34
N PHE A 46 12.03 -6.22 -5.11
CA PHE A 46 11.98 -6.89 -3.81
C PHE A 46 13.33 -7.55 -3.46
N GLU A 47 13.94 -8.27 -4.39
CA GLU A 47 15.27 -8.89 -4.22
C GLU A 47 16.34 -7.84 -3.91
N ARG A 48 16.28 -6.66 -4.59
CA ARG A 48 17.13 -5.52 -4.26
C ARG A 48 16.88 -5.03 -2.82
N GLY A 49 15.63 -4.97 -2.37
CA GLY A 49 15.27 -4.66 -0.99
C GLY A 49 15.82 -5.66 0.01
N CYS A 50 15.73 -6.95 -0.27
CA CYS A 50 16.34 -8.02 0.54
C CYS A 50 17.86 -7.85 0.65
N LYS A 51 18.54 -7.59 -0.47
CA LYS A 51 19.99 -7.38 -0.53
C LYS A 51 20.43 -6.16 0.31
N VAL A 52 19.72 -5.03 0.18
CA VAL A 52 20.02 -3.79 0.95
C VAL A 52 19.80 -4.02 2.45
N SER A 53 18.76 -4.79 2.80
CA SER A 53 18.42 -5.09 4.20
C SER A 53 19.31 -6.17 4.82
N GLY A 54 20.09 -6.90 4.02
CA GLY A 54 20.88 -8.04 4.49
C GLY A 54 20.02 -9.21 4.97
N VAL A 55 18.83 -9.41 4.39
CA VAL A 55 17.91 -10.50 4.74
C VAL A 55 17.63 -11.39 3.55
N GLU A 56 17.28 -12.63 3.82
CA GLU A 56 16.81 -13.59 2.83
C GLU A 56 15.34 -13.93 3.08
N VAL A 57 14.54 -13.90 2.02
CA VAL A 57 13.12 -14.24 2.07
C VAL A 57 12.83 -15.24 0.96
N LYS A 58 12.33 -16.42 1.34
CA LYS A 58 11.88 -17.42 0.36
C LYS A 58 10.53 -16.99 -0.20
N THR A 59 10.44 -16.80 -1.51
CA THR A 59 9.20 -16.42 -2.20
C THR A 59 8.71 -17.55 -3.10
N GLN A 60 7.39 -17.70 -3.17
CA GLN A 60 6.68 -18.49 -4.18
C GLN A 60 6.18 -17.54 -5.26
N VAL A 61 6.84 -17.47 -6.41
CA VAL A 61 6.37 -16.62 -7.53
C VAL A 61 5.09 -17.20 -8.10
N ILE A 62 4.04 -16.40 -8.14
CA ILE A 62 2.72 -16.76 -8.64
C ILE A 62 2.26 -15.81 -9.74
N SER A 63 1.37 -16.27 -10.62
CA SER A 63 0.70 -15.45 -11.63
C SER A 63 -0.72 -15.05 -11.25
N ASP A 64 -1.33 -15.76 -10.31
CA ASP A 64 -2.65 -15.47 -9.74
C ASP A 64 -2.68 -15.83 -8.25
N VAL A 65 -3.43 -15.06 -7.45
CA VAL A 65 -3.54 -15.27 -5.99
C VAL A 65 -4.09 -16.67 -5.65
N SER A 66 -4.89 -17.28 -6.53
CA SER A 66 -5.40 -18.63 -6.32
C SER A 66 -4.31 -19.73 -6.30
N GLU A 67 -3.10 -19.44 -6.80
CA GLU A 67 -1.95 -20.33 -6.77
C GLU A 67 -1.21 -20.30 -5.42
N ALA A 68 -1.55 -19.38 -4.53
CA ALA A 68 -0.86 -19.16 -3.27
C ALA A 68 -1.07 -20.33 -2.29
N THR A 69 0.00 -20.97 -1.85
CA THR A 69 -0.03 -22.08 -0.90
C THR A 69 0.50 -21.72 0.49
N TRP A 70 1.42 -20.77 0.60
CA TRP A 70 2.17 -20.38 1.82
C TRP A 70 3.02 -21.53 2.43
N GLU A 71 3.20 -22.64 1.73
CA GLU A 71 3.99 -23.79 2.18
C GLU A 71 5.44 -23.65 1.74
N ASP A 72 5.65 -23.14 0.53
CA ASP A 72 6.98 -23.06 -0.11
C ASP A 72 7.62 -21.67 -0.08
N GLY A 73 7.14 -20.79 0.79
CA GLY A 73 7.56 -19.39 0.92
C GLY A 73 6.39 -18.42 0.85
N ILE A 74 6.69 -17.15 0.92
CA ILE A 74 5.66 -16.10 0.82
C ILE A 74 5.25 -15.97 -0.66
N PRO A 75 3.95 -16.06 -1.00
CA PRO A 75 3.48 -15.81 -2.35
C PRO A 75 3.85 -14.41 -2.83
N PHE A 76 4.43 -14.34 -4.03
CA PHE A 76 4.85 -13.10 -4.68
C PHE A 76 4.19 -12.98 -6.05
N LEU A 77 3.30 -12.00 -6.19
CA LEU A 77 2.63 -11.70 -7.46
C LEU A 77 3.50 -10.71 -8.26
N ASP A 78 4.32 -11.27 -9.16
CA ASP A 78 5.33 -10.53 -9.90
C ASP A 78 4.74 -9.75 -11.08
N GLN A 79 4.85 -8.43 -11.04
CA GLN A 79 4.31 -7.53 -12.07
C GLN A 79 5.26 -7.35 -13.27
N LYS A 80 6.56 -7.53 -13.07
CA LYS A 80 7.60 -7.38 -14.12
C LYS A 80 7.54 -6.01 -14.84
N ASP A 81 7.14 -4.96 -14.13
CA ASP A 81 6.81 -3.66 -14.73
C ASP A 81 7.86 -2.57 -14.41
N LEU A 82 8.94 -2.92 -13.70
CA LEU A 82 9.96 -1.96 -13.31
C LEU A 82 11.35 -2.59 -13.26
N ASP A 83 12.32 -2.04 -14.03
CA ASP A 83 13.71 -2.42 -13.89
C ASP A 83 14.37 -1.62 -12.74
N PRO A 84 14.85 -2.27 -11.66
CA PRO A 84 15.49 -1.58 -10.57
C PRO A 84 16.78 -0.84 -10.96
N GLU A 85 17.49 -1.24 -12.03
CA GLU A 85 18.69 -0.56 -12.51
C GLU A 85 18.37 0.82 -13.11
N GLU A 86 17.12 1.02 -13.58
CA GLU A 86 16.65 2.31 -14.11
C GLU A 86 16.11 3.24 -13.02
N VAL A 87 16.05 2.76 -11.76
CA VAL A 87 15.47 3.50 -10.63
C VAL A 87 16.49 3.63 -9.50
N PRO A 88 17.33 4.66 -9.53
CA PRO A 88 18.33 4.90 -8.49
C PRO A 88 17.67 5.27 -7.16
N PHE A 89 18.26 4.81 -6.05
CA PHE A 89 17.77 5.09 -4.71
C PHE A 89 17.74 6.59 -4.37
N GLY A 90 16.71 7.00 -3.64
CA GLY A 90 16.58 8.36 -3.11
C GLY A 90 16.32 9.43 -4.18
N GLN A 91 16.03 9.03 -5.41
CA GLN A 91 15.72 9.93 -6.50
C GLN A 91 14.25 9.82 -6.90
N LEU A 92 13.67 10.94 -7.30
CA LEU A 92 12.31 10.95 -7.85
C LEU A 92 12.32 10.19 -9.19
N SER A 93 11.46 9.19 -9.30
CA SER A 93 11.30 8.37 -10.51
C SER A 93 9.85 8.33 -10.98
N ILE A 94 9.64 8.71 -12.24
CA ILE A 94 8.34 8.61 -12.90
C ILE A 94 7.96 7.14 -13.10
N GLN A 95 8.93 6.27 -13.40
CA GLN A 95 8.69 4.84 -13.58
C GLN A 95 8.22 4.21 -12.26
N SER A 96 8.90 4.51 -11.14
CA SER A 96 8.47 4.07 -9.82
C SER A 96 7.08 4.61 -9.45
N GLY A 97 6.80 5.89 -9.76
CA GLY A 97 5.48 6.47 -9.57
C GLY A 97 4.39 5.74 -10.37
N ARG A 98 4.70 5.35 -11.62
CA ARG A 98 3.80 4.54 -12.46
C ARG A 98 3.56 3.16 -11.86
N ALA A 99 4.61 2.48 -11.43
CA ALA A 99 4.49 1.17 -10.77
C ALA A 99 3.64 1.27 -9.49
N CYS A 100 3.80 2.32 -8.68
CA CYS A 100 2.94 2.57 -7.51
C CYS A 100 1.45 2.69 -7.88
N LEU A 101 1.13 3.44 -8.95
CA LEU A 101 -0.26 3.57 -9.44
C LEU A 101 -0.82 2.23 -9.91
N ASN A 102 -0.03 1.45 -10.65
CA ASN A 102 -0.41 0.12 -11.10
C ASN A 102 -0.68 -0.82 -9.92
N LEU A 103 0.17 -0.81 -8.89
CA LEU A 103 0.02 -1.64 -7.70
C LEU A 103 -1.23 -1.27 -6.89
N LEU A 104 -1.53 0.01 -6.69
CA LEU A 104 -2.76 0.45 -6.03
C LEU A 104 -4.00 -0.02 -6.81
N LYS A 105 -3.97 0.12 -8.14
CA LYS A 105 -5.04 -0.35 -9.01
C LYS A 105 -5.21 -1.86 -8.91
N LEU A 106 -4.12 -2.63 -8.99
CA LEU A 106 -4.13 -4.09 -8.85
C LEU A 106 -4.72 -4.52 -7.49
N GLY A 107 -4.31 -3.86 -6.39
CA GLY A 107 -4.86 -4.13 -5.06
C GLY A 107 -6.38 -3.95 -5.01
N ILE A 108 -6.90 -2.87 -5.60
CA ILE A 108 -8.34 -2.63 -5.70
C ILE A 108 -9.05 -3.70 -6.55
N GLU A 109 -8.49 -4.05 -7.71
CA GLU A 109 -9.07 -5.06 -8.61
C GLU A 109 -9.14 -6.44 -7.95
N LEU A 110 -8.07 -6.84 -7.25
CA LEU A 110 -8.05 -8.11 -6.51
C LEU A 110 -9.01 -8.13 -5.32
N PHE A 111 -9.13 -7.02 -4.61
CA PHE A 111 -10.11 -6.87 -3.54
C PHE A 111 -11.55 -6.96 -4.07
N GLN A 112 -11.88 -6.24 -5.14
CA GLN A 112 -13.21 -6.30 -5.78
C GLN A 112 -13.53 -7.69 -6.33
N ALA A 113 -12.51 -8.43 -6.80
CA ALA A 113 -12.65 -9.81 -7.26
C ALA A 113 -12.77 -10.84 -6.11
N GLY A 114 -12.66 -10.41 -4.85
CA GLY A 114 -12.69 -11.29 -3.68
C GLY A 114 -11.49 -12.22 -3.57
N LYS A 115 -10.37 -11.89 -4.24
CA LYS A 115 -9.12 -12.67 -4.20
C LYS A 115 -8.27 -12.34 -2.98
N ILE A 116 -8.40 -11.13 -2.45
CA ILE A 116 -7.79 -10.68 -1.20
C ILE A 116 -8.83 -10.01 -0.32
N ASP A 117 -8.63 -10.03 0.99
CA ASP A 117 -9.54 -9.41 1.97
C ASP A 117 -9.20 -7.92 2.19
N GLY A 118 -8.06 -7.47 1.71
CA GLY A 118 -7.58 -6.09 1.79
C GLY A 118 -6.12 -6.02 1.37
N PHE A 119 -5.53 -4.82 1.44
CA PHE A 119 -4.10 -4.66 1.18
C PHE A 119 -3.51 -3.53 2.02
N SER A 120 -2.20 -3.61 2.22
CA SER A 120 -1.35 -2.57 2.79
C SER A 120 -0.29 -2.19 1.77
N PHE A 121 0.16 -0.96 1.81
CA PHE A 121 1.23 -0.50 0.93
C PHE A 121 2.37 0.14 1.73
N ALA A 122 3.60 -0.15 1.31
CA ALA A 122 4.79 0.51 1.80
C ALA A 122 4.84 1.97 1.29
N PRO A 123 5.70 2.82 1.85
CA PRO A 123 5.72 4.25 1.52
C PRO A 123 5.72 4.55 0.02
N LEU A 124 4.87 5.49 -0.38
CA LEU A 124 4.70 5.95 -1.75
C LEU A 124 5.39 7.31 -1.96
N ASN A 125 5.71 7.65 -3.21
CA ASN A 125 6.22 8.95 -3.59
C ASN A 125 5.18 9.74 -4.38
N LYS A 126 4.50 10.68 -3.71
CA LYS A 126 3.46 11.52 -4.33
C LYS A 126 3.95 12.27 -5.57
N ALA A 127 5.14 12.86 -5.50
CA ALA A 127 5.68 13.63 -6.63
C ALA A 127 5.94 12.72 -7.85
N GLY A 128 6.45 11.51 -7.63
CA GLY A 128 6.62 10.50 -8.67
C GLY A 128 5.28 10.07 -9.28
N MET A 129 4.27 9.83 -8.44
CA MET A 129 2.93 9.47 -8.91
C MET A 129 2.27 10.60 -9.73
N ILE A 130 2.39 11.86 -9.31
CA ILE A 130 1.88 13.03 -10.05
C ILE A 130 2.58 13.14 -11.41
N GLN A 131 3.90 13.02 -11.46
CA GLN A 131 4.65 13.05 -12.73
C GLN A 131 4.32 11.84 -13.62
N ALA A 132 3.93 10.72 -13.04
CA ALA A 132 3.44 9.56 -13.77
C ALA A 132 1.99 9.72 -14.29
N GLY A 133 1.34 10.87 -14.02
CA GLY A 133 0.00 11.22 -14.52
C GLY A 133 -1.13 11.06 -13.50
N CYS A 134 -0.84 10.88 -12.21
CA CYS A 134 -1.87 10.89 -11.17
C CYS A 134 -2.44 12.32 -11.04
N GLN A 135 -3.76 12.46 -11.20
CA GLN A 135 -4.48 13.74 -11.11
C GLN A 135 -5.16 13.93 -9.75
N PHE A 136 -4.94 13.02 -8.80
CA PHE A 136 -5.58 13.02 -7.50
C PHE A 136 -4.66 13.60 -6.42
N GLU A 137 -5.25 14.29 -5.45
CA GLU A 137 -4.51 14.94 -4.35
C GLU A 137 -3.79 13.94 -3.44
N SER A 138 -4.33 12.72 -3.32
CA SER A 138 -3.76 11.65 -2.50
C SER A 138 -4.10 10.28 -3.07
N GLU A 139 -3.38 9.26 -2.57
CA GLU A 139 -3.66 7.85 -2.83
C GLU A 139 -5.10 7.46 -2.46
N HIS A 140 -5.66 8.05 -1.39
CA HIS A 140 -7.05 7.79 -0.98
C HIS A 140 -8.07 8.25 -2.03
N HIS A 141 -7.85 9.43 -2.62
CA HIS A 141 -8.70 9.95 -3.69
C HIS A 141 -8.58 9.10 -4.96
N TYR A 142 -7.37 8.63 -5.26
CA TYR A 142 -7.15 7.71 -6.38
C TYR A 142 -7.87 6.37 -6.15
N MET A 143 -7.75 5.78 -4.96
CA MET A 143 -8.45 4.54 -4.60
C MET A 143 -9.98 4.71 -4.61
N ALA A 144 -10.50 5.83 -4.06
CA ALA A 144 -11.93 6.14 -4.10
C ALA A 144 -12.46 6.25 -5.54
N HIS A 145 -11.67 6.88 -6.43
CA HIS A 145 -12.00 6.94 -7.86
C HIS A 145 -12.06 5.55 -8.50
N LEU A 146 -11.07 4.69 -8.25
CA LEU A 146 -11.04 3.31 -8.77
C LEU A 146 -12.22 2.47 -8.29
N LEU A 147 -12.66 2.71 -7.05
CA LEU A 147 -13.84 2.07 -6.45
C LEU A 147 -15.18 2.66 -6.90
N ASN A 148 -15.19 3.76 -7.67
CA ASN A 148 -16.38 4.57 -7.94
C ASN A 148 -17.11 5.00 -6.65
N HIS A 149 -16.33 5.25 -5.58
CA HIS A 149 -16.85 5.59 -4.26
C HIS A 149 -17.15 7.07 -4.17
N THR A 150 -18.40 7.43 -3.89
CA THR A 150 -18.88 8.83 -3.82
C THR A 150 -19.29 9.27 -2.42
N ALA A 151 -19.43 8.34 -1.48
CA ALA A 151 -19.73 8.64 -0.09
C ALA A 151 -18.49 9.26 0.62
N PRO A 152 -18.65 9.89 1.79
CA PRO A 152 -17.51 10.33 2.59
C PRO A 152 -16.53 9.19 2.88
N PHE A 153 -15.26 9.48 2.81
CA PHE A 153 -14.17 8.57 3.16
C PHE A 153 -13.06 9.36 3.85
N GLY A 154 -12.17 8.67 4.55
CA GLY A 154 -11.06 9.30 5.25
C GLY A 154 -10.18 8.29 5.97
N GLU A 155 -9.13 8.80 6.61
CA GLU A 155 -8.23 8.02 7.43
C GLU A 155 -8.77 7.87 8.85
N ILE A 156 -8.68 6.66 9.38
CA ILE A 156 -8.94 6.35 10.78
C ILE A 156 -7.66 5.80 11.37
N ASN A 157 -7.18 6.40 12.45
CA ASN A 157 -6.09 5.82 13.23
C ASN A 157 -6.67 4.93 14.32
N VAL A 158 -6.15 3.72 14.44
CA VAL A 158 -6.59 2.73 15.42
C VAL A 158 -5.43 2.39 16.34
N VAL A 159 -5.64 2.57 17.65
CA VAL A 159 -4.70 2.16 18.70
C VAL A 159 -5.50 1.39 19.74
N ASP A 160 -5.29 0.09 19.81
CA ASP A 160 -6.08 -0.83 20.64
C ASP A 160 -7.58 -0.65 20.39
N ASN A 161 -8.32 -0.15 21.38
CA ASN A 161 -9.77 0.11 21.33
C ASN A 161 -10.10 1.56 20.97
N MET A 162 -9.12 2.41 20.72
CA MET A 162 -9.32 3.82 20.41
C MET A 162 -9.24 4.06 18.90
N TRP A 163 -10.31 4.57 18.33
CA TRP A 163 -10.39 4.97 16.95
C TRP A 163 -10.47 6.49 16.86
N THR A 164 -9.60 7.09 16.07
CA THR A 164 -9.56 8.54 15.90
C THR A 164 -9.59 8.92 14.44
N THR A 165 -10.35 9.95 14.13
CA THR A 165 -10.39 10.60 12.82
C THR A 165 -10.16 12.10 12.96
N ARG A 166 -10.03 12.80 11.85
CA ARG A 166 -9.72 14.23 11.82
C ARG A 166 -10.85 15.03 11.18
N THR A 167 -11.31 16.10 11.84
CA THR A 167 -12.27 17.05 11.27
C THR A 167 -11.59 18.03 10.32
N THR A 168 -10.32 18.39 10.61
CA THR A 168 -9.50 19.28 9.78
C THR A 168 -8.12 18.63 9.58
N SER A 169 -7.48 18.87 8.42
CA SER A 169 -6.16 18.33 8.08
C SER A 169 -5.38 19.35 7.25
N HIS A 170 -4.06 19.43 7.48
CA HIS A 170 -3.12 20.25 6.71
C HIS A 170 -3.44 21.75 6.68
N ILE A 171 -4.03 22.30 7.74
CA ILE A 171 -4.29 23.73 7.89
C ILE A 171 -3.50 24.31 9.07
N PRO A 172 -3.12 25.60 9.04
CA PRO A 172 -2.52 26.28 10.19
C PRO A 172 -3.43 26.21 11.41
N ILE A 173 -2.86 26.00 12.60
CA ILE A 173 -3.63 25.88 13.85
C ILE A 173 -4.52 27.10 14.11
N ALA A 174 -4.07 28.26 13.72
CA ALA A 174 -4.84 29.50 13.84
C ALA A 174 -6.16 29.50 13.03
N LYS A 175 -6.27 28.64 12.01
CA LYS A 175 -7.46 28.53 11.16
C LYS A 175 -8.39 27.37 11.56
N VAL A 176 -8.05 26.62 12.60
CA VAL A 176 -8.84 25.45 12.99
C VAL A 176 -10.25 25.88 13.42
N SER A 177 -10.37 26.87 14.31
CA SER A 177 -11.68 27.32 14.81
C SER A 177 -12.61 27.80 13.69
N GLU A 178 -12.08 28.57 12.74
CA GLU A 178 -12.83 29.05 11.58
C GLU A 178 -13.24 27.96 10.61
N SER A 179 -12.49 26.86 10.61
CA SER A 179 -12.70 25.73 9.72
C SER A 179 -13.67 24.69 10.27
N LEU A 180 -14.03 24.76 11.55
CA LEU A 180 -14.97 23.84 12.18
C LEU A 180 -16.42 24.20 11.82
N SER A 181 -17.20 23.17 11.53
CA SER A 181 -18.66 23.27 11.41
C SER A 181 -19.30 21.99 11.93
N VAL A 182 -20.57 22.06 12.32
CA VAL A 182 -21.34 20.88 12.73
C VAL A 182 -21.32 19.81 11.64
N GLU A 183 -21.48 20.20 10.38
CA GLU A 183 -21.46 19.29 9.24
C GLU A 183 -20.12 18.54 9.12
N LYS A 184 -18.98 19.26 9.22
CA LYS A 184 -17.65 18.63 9.16
C LYS A 184 -17.40 17.69 10.33
N ILE A 185 -17.84 18.06 11.54
CA ILE A 185 -17.74 17.21 12.72
C ILE A 185 -18.59 15.96 12.54
N MET A 186 -19.84 16.11 12.12
CA MET A 186 -20.73 14.98 11.86
C MET A 186 -20.16 14.04 10.78
N ARG A 187 -19.62 14.60 9.69
CA ARG A 187 -18.94 13.80 8.66
C ARG A 187 -17.79 12.97 9.24
N ALA A 188 -16.99 13.55 10.13
CA ALA A 188 -15.88 12.83 10.76
C ALA A 188 -16.34 11.72 11.72
N ILE A 189 -17.49 11.88 12.36
CA ILE A 189 -18.08 10.89 13.28
C ILE A 189 -18.74 9.73 12.52
N THR A 190 -19.24 9.98 11.31
CA THR A 190 -19.98 9.00 10.50
C THR A 190 -19.12 8.28 9.46
N LEU A 191 -17.81 8.49 9.46
CA LEU A 191 -16.85 7.69 8.71
C LEU A 191 -16.81 6.27 9.32
#